data_6b1f25360f3988d5e37100bec47a0a0b
#
_entry.id   6b1f25360f3988d5e37100bec47a0a0b
#
_cell.length_a   1.000
_cell.length_b   1.000
_cell.length_c   1.000
_cell.angle_alpha   90.00
_cell.angle_beta   90.00
_cell.angle_gamma   90.00
#
_symmetry.space_group_name_H-M   'P 1'
#
loop_
_entity.id
_entity.type
_entity.pdbx_description
1 polymer ?
#
loop_
_entity_poly.entity_id
_entity_poly.type
_entity_poly.pdbx_seq_one_letter_code
_entity_poly.pdbx_strand_id
1 'polypeptide(L)'
;DTSKVEALPGVLAVATGADAPNTFGVLPVTKDEHAMAVEKVRHVGDLVACVAAVDEATAMEALNLFEIEWEVLDPVFDPRKGLEDQDEPIHWRGKYHVGTTNVQKRVFQEFGDRSLVADPTASSHGKWRMEGVHHGFTEPHAVVAHWDPNGRLQLYTPQQVPHYAHRALSTVLEVPMHQINVIRTFVGGGFGGKSDPFPHEMCAAIPVSYTHLTLPTIVS
;
A
#
# COMPACT_ATOMS: atom_id res chain seq x y z
N ASP A 1 -8.75 -14.84 12.84
CA ASP A 1 -8.38 -16.26 12.91
C ASP A 1 -8.30 -16.82 11.50
N THR A 2 -7.20 -17.51 11.18
CA THR A 2 -6.91 -18.11 9.87
C THR A 2 -7.14 -19.62 9.84
N SER A 3 -7.42 -20.25 10.98
CA SER A 3 -7.47 -21.71 11.13
C SER A 3 -8.40 -22.41 10.15
N LYS A 4 -9.57 -21.82 9.86
CA LYS A 4 -10.53 -22.38 8.90
C LYS A 4 -10.03 -22.26 7.45
N VAL A 5 -9.31 -21.19 7.16
CA VAL A 5 -8.70 -20.95 5.83
C VAL A 5 -7.60 -21.96 5.59
N GLU A 6 -6.71 -22.14 6.56
CA GLU A 6 -5.59 -23.09 6.48
C GLU A 6 -6.04 -24.56 6.39
N ALA A 7 -7.19 -24.87 6.99
CA ALA A 7 -7.78 -26.20 6.95
C ALA A 7 -8.52 -26.52 5.63
N LEU A 8 -8.78 -25.54 4.76
CA LEU A 8 -9.50 -25.76 3.51
C LEU A 8 -8.59 -26.53 2.53
N PRO A 9 -9.05 -27.71 2.03
CA PRO A 9 -8.28 -28.45 1.04
C PRO A 9 -8.01 -27.64 -0.23
N GLY A 10 -6.76 -27.58 -0.64
CA GLY A 10 -6.34 -26.79 -1.80
C GLY A 10 -5.78 -25.40 -1.44
N VAL A 11 -5.89 -24.95 -0.21
CA VAL A 11 -5.13 -23.79 0.28
C VAL A 11 -3.67 -24.23 0.45
N LEU A 12 -2.76 -23.40 -0.06
CA LEU A 12 -1.32 -23.67 -0.08
C LEU A 12 -0.56 -22.83 0.94
N ALA A 13 -1.01 -21.59 1.14
CA ALA A 13 -0.44 -20.68 2.13
C ALA A 13 -1.43 -19.57 2.49
N VAL A 14 -1.33 -19.10 3.72
CA VAL A 14 -2.04 -17.93 4.23
C VAL A 14 -0.99 -16.98 4.80
N ALA A 15 -1.16 -15.68 4.60
CA ALA A 15 -0.31 -14.67 5.22
C ALA A 15 -1.14 -13.49 5.72
N THR A 16 -0.65 -12.88 6.79
CA THR A 16 -1.23 -11.73 7.48
C THR A 16 -0.21 -10.61 7.62
N GLY A 17 -0.59 -9.48 8.16
CA GLY A 17 0.33 -8.38 8.43
C GLY A 17 1.50 -8.78 9.35
N ALA A 18 1.36 -9.79 10.20
CA ALA A 18 2.42 -10.28 11.05
C ALA A 18 3.56 -10.95 10.27
N ASP A 19 3.27 -11.51 9.10
CA ASP A 19 4.25 -12.17 8.24
C ASP A 19 5.10 -11.18 7.43
N ALA A 20 4.64 -9.94 7.27
CA ALA A 20 5.35 -8.88 6.57
C ALA A 20 5.16 -7.52 7.26
N PRO A 21 5.70 -7.34 8.47
CA PRO A 21 5.43 -6.16 9.30
C PRO A 21 6.19 -4.91 8.84
N ASN A 22 7.17 -5.06 7.95
CA ASN A 22 7.98 -3.94 7.49
C ASN A 22 7.18 -2.96 6.64
N THR A 23 7.36 -1.68 6.92
CA THR A 23 6.68 -0.61 6.18
C THR A 23 7.45 -0.19 4.94
N PHE A 24 6.72 0.23 3.93
CA PHE A 24 7.25 0.82 2.72
C PHE A 24 6.61 2.20 2.44
N GLY A 25 6.93 2.79 1.31
CA GLY A 25 6.37 4.06 0.82
C GLY A 25 7.34 4.77 -0.12
N VAL A 26 6.80 5.59 -1.00
CA VAL A 26 7.56 6.31 -2.02
C VAL A 26 8.15 7.59 -1.46
N LEU A 27 7.36 8.34 -0.70
CA LEU A 27 7.78 9.62 -0.16
C LEU A 27 8.77 9.44 1.00
N PRO A 28 9.84 10.26 1.07
CA PRO A 28 10.85 10.12 2.13
C PRO A 28 10.31 10.32 3.55
N VAL A 29 9.17 10.97 3.66
CA VAL A 29 8.55 11.36 4.94
C VAL A 29 7.41 10.44 5.37
N THR A 30 6.96 9.54 4.49
CA THR A 30 5.78 8.71 4.66
C THR A 30 6.04 7.28 4.22
N LYS A 31 7.05 6.65 4.80
CA LYS A 31 7.30 5.22 4.59
C LYS A 31 6.55 4.44 5.67
N ASP A 32 5.25 4.45 5.59
CA ASP A 32 4.36 4.01 6.67
C ASP A 32 3.21 3.10 6.20
N GLU A 33 3.29 2.66 4.98
CA GLU A 33 2.37 1.70 4.41
C GLU A 33 2.81 0.27 4.76
N HIS A 34 1.85 -0.58 5.10
CA HIS A 34 2.07 -2.01 5.26
C HIS A 34 1.55 -2.77 4.03
N ALA A 35 2.16 -3.90 3.71
CA ALA A 35 1.63 -4.79 2.69
C ALA A 35 0.25 -5.36 3.08
N MET A 36 0.08 -5.63 4.35
CA MET A 36 -1.18 -6.00 5.00
C MET A 36 -1.23 -5.31 6.36
N ALA A 37 -2.41 -4.92 6.81
CA ALA A 37 -2.61 -4.24 8.09
C ALA A 37 -2.10 -5.11 9.25
N VAL A 38 -1.28 -4.53 10.13
CA VAL A 38 -0.72 -5.21 11.30
C VAL A 38 -1.60 -4.98 12.53
N GLU A 39 -1.84 -3.72 12.88
CA GLU A 39 -2.59 -3.37 14.08
C GLU A 39 -3.93 -2.71 13.74
N LYS A 40 -4.00 -1.99 12.62
CA LYS A 40 -5.11 -1.10 12.30
C LYS A 40 -5.30 -0.96 10.81
N VAL A 41 -6.52 -1.09 10.36
CA VAL A 41 -6.96 -0.71 9.01
C VAL A 41 -7.22 0.79 8.97
N ARG A 42 -6.71 1.48 7.97
CA ARG A 42 -6.70 2.96 7.91
C ARG A 42 -7.61 3.53 6.85
N HIS A 43 -7.93 2.76 5.83
CA HIS A 43 -8.81 3.17 4.74
C HIS A 43 -9.51 1.96 4.10
N VAL A 44 -10.56 2.24 3.35
CA VAL A 44 -11.22 1.20 2.54
C VAL A 44 -10.24 0.71 1.45
N GLY A 45 -9.99 -0.58 1.41
CA GLY A 45 -9.01 -1.19 0.52
C GLY A 45 -7.67 -1.56 1.16
N ASP A 46 -7.45 -1.22 2.44
CA ASP A 46 -6.32 -1.78 3.18
C ASP A 46 -6.45 -3.32 3.22
N LEU A 47 -5.40 -4.01 2.80
CA LEU A 47 -5.36 -5.47 2.85
C LEU A 47 -5.11 -5.94 4.28
N VAL A 48 -5.78 -7.01 4.69
CA VAL A 48 -5.66 -7.58 6.05
C VAL A 48 -4.93 -8.91 6.02
N ALA A 49 -5.23 -9.74 5.03
CA ALA A 49 -4.62 -11.04 4.84
C ALA A 49 -4.63 -11.41 3.35
N CYS A 50 -3.85 -12.40 2.99
CA CYS A 50 -3.89 -12.99 1.66
C CYS A 50 -3.80 -14.52 1.74
N VAL A 51 -4.32 -15.17 0.72
CA VAL A 51 -4.33 -16.63 0.59
C VAL A 51 -3.82 -17.06 -0.77
N ALA A 52 -3.04 -18.11 -0.80
CA ALA A 52 -2.65 -18.81 -2.01
C ALA A 52 -3.32 -20.18 -2.05
N ALA A 53 -3.92 -20.53 -3.17
CA ALA A 53 -4.62 -21.79 -3.37
C ALA A 53 -4.29 -22.41 -4.73
N VAL A 54 -4.70 -23.66 -4.93
CA VAL A 54 -4.46 -24.42 -6.16
C VAL A 54 -5.20 -23.86 -7.37
N ASP A 55 -6.31 -23.15 -7.14
CA ASP A 55 -7.10 -22.46 -8.17
C ASP A 55 -7.87 -21.26 -7.58
N GLU A 56 -8.44 -20.45 -8.47
CA GLU A 56 -9.18 -19.25 -8.12
C GLU A 56 -10.45 -19.56 -7.31
N ALA A 57 -11.17 -20.64 -7.64
CA ALA A 57 -12.40 -21.01 -6.94
C ALA A 57 -12.11 -21.32 -5.46
N THR A 58 -11.07 -22.10 -5.20
CA THR A 58 -10.60 -22.40 -3.83
C THR A 58 -10.15 -21.14 -3.12
N ALA A 59 -9.42 -20.24 -3.80
CA ALA A 59 -9.00 -18.98 -3.21
C ALA A 59 -10.19 -18.09 -2.81
N MET A 60 -11.20 -18.00 -3.67
CA MET A 60 -12.43 -17.24 -3.40
C MET A 60 -13.26 -17.85 -2.25
N GLU A 61 -13.31 -19.17 -2.16
CA GLU A 61 -13.93 -19.86 -1.02
C GLU A 61 -13.18 -19.54 0.28
N ALA A 62 -11.87 -19.62 0.25
CA ALA A 62 -10.98 -19.34 1.38
C ALA A 62 -11.17 -17.92 1.94
N LEU A 63 -11.38 -16.92 1.09
CA LEU A 63 -11.62 -15.53 1.53
C LEU A 63 -12.83 -15.39 2.45
N ASN A 64 -13.86 -16.23 2.28
CA ASN A 64 -15.05 -16.20 3.12
C ASN A 64 -14.88 -16.93 4.47
N LEU A 65 -13.76 -17.59 4.68
CA LEU A 65 -13.47 -18.35 5.89
C LEU A 65 -12.61 -17.59 6.91
N PHE A 66 -12.08 -16.41 6.54
CA PHE A 66 -11.38 -15.55 7.49
C PHE A 66 -12.36 -15.06 8.56
N GLU A 67 -11.99 -15.25 9.81
CA GLU A 67 -12.73 -14.74 10.96
C GLU A 67 -12.01 -13.51 11.51
N ILE A 68 -12.65 -12.34 11.39
CA ILE A 68 -12.07 -11.06 11.79
C ILE A 68 -12.99 -10.42 12.82
N GLU A 69 -12.46 -10.11 13.99
CA GLU A 69 -13.11 -9.31 15.02
C GLU A 69 -12.68 -7.85 14.87
N TRP A 70 -13.66 -6.95 14.72
CA TRP A 70 -13.41 -5.55 14.45
C TRP A 70 -13.75 -4.66 15.63
N GLU A 71 -12.78 -3.86 16.06
CA GLU A 71 -13.03 -2.66 16.85
C GLU A 71 -13.19 -1.48 15.90
N VAL A 72 -14.41 -0.94 15.79
CA VAL A 72 -14.72 0.14 14.86
C VAL A 72 -14.35 1.48 15.48
N LEU A 73 -13.43 2.21 14.86
CA LEU A 73 -12.98 3.54 15.26
C LEU A 73 -13.75 4.63 14.52
N ASP A 74 -13.79 5.84 15.09
CA ASP A 74 -14.43 6.99 14.45
C ASP A 74 -13.64 7.42 13.20
N PRO A 75 -14.30 7.52 12.02
CA PRO A 75 -13.62 7.87 10.79
C PRO A 75 -13.36 9.38 10.66
N VAL A 76 -12.24 9.75 10.07
CA VAL A 76 -11.86 11.12 9.77
C VAL A 76 -11.92 11.36 8.26
N PHE A 77 -13.04 11.88 7.75
CA PHE A 77 -13.22 12.17 6.32
C PHE A 77 -12.88 13.61 5.93
N ASP A 78 -12.97 14.55 6.87
CA ASP A 78 -12.67 15.96 6.60
C ASP A 78 -11.21 16.27 6.97
N PRO A 79 -10.35 16.62 5.99
CA PRO A 79 -8.95 16.92 6.28
C PRO A 79 -8.76 18.12 7.22
N ARG A 80 -9.76 19.01 7.35
CA ARG A 80 -9.71 20.12 8.31
C ARG A 80 -9.81 19.62 9.74
N LYS A 81 -10.61 18.59 9.98
CA LYS A 81 -10.65 17.92 11.29
C LYS A 81 -9.33 17.20 11.60
N GLY A 82 -8.60 16.79 10.59
CA GLY A 82 -7.26 16.21 10.76
C GLY A 82 -6.20 17.18 11.31
N LEU A 83 -6.49 18.50 11.30
CA LEU A 83 -5.62 19.52 11.93
C LEU A 83 -5.84 19.65 13.43
N GLU A 84 -6.94 19.14 13.94
CA GLU A 84 -7.31 19.15 15.36
C GLU A 84 -6.66 17.96 16.05
N ASP A 85 -6.57 18.03 17.38
CA ASP A 85 -6.13 16.90 18.18
C ASP A 85 -7.13 15.74 18.06
N GLN A 86 -6.62 14.54 17.94
CA GLN A 86 -7.37 13.31 17.83
C GLN A 86 -7.08 12.44 19.06
N ASP A 87 -8.08 11.74 19.57
CA ASP A 87 -7.87 10.73 20.61
C ASP A 87 -7.02 9.59 20.06
N GLU A 88 -7.26 9.23 18.80
CA GLU A 88 -6.49 8.24 18.06
C GLU A 88 -6.20 8.69 16.64
N PRO A 89 -4.97 9.18 16.35
CA PRO A 89 -4.57 9.55 15.00
C PRO A 89 -4.61 8.36 14.03
N ILE A 90 -4.95 8.63 12.76
CA ILE A 90 -4.98 7.60 11.71
C ILE A 90 -3.60 6.95 11.58
N HIS A 91 -2.53 7.77 11.57
CA HIS A 91 -1.15 7.29 11.59
C HIS A 91 -0.42 7.86 12.79
N TRP A 92 0.16 7.01 13.62
CA TRP A 92 1.05 7.43 14.70
C TRP A 92 2.50 7.25 14.29
N ARG A 93 3.24 8.37 14.14
CA ARG A 93 4.56 8.30 13.54
C ARG A 93 5.55 9.26 14.17
N GLY A 94 6.38 8.71 14.97
CA GLY A 94 7.61 9.25 15.49
C GLY A 94 7.97 10.69 15.12
N LYS A 95 9.12 10.89 14.55
CA LYS A 95 9.72 12.22 14.39
C LYS A 95 9.00 13.19 13.42
N TYR A 96 8.12 12.73 12.55
CA TYR A 96 7.41 13.58 11.59
C TYR A 96 5.95 13.87 12.00
N HIS A 97 5.46 13.16 12.99
CA HIS A 97 4.11 13.37 13.49
C HIS A 97 4.01 14.69 14.28
N VAL A 98 2.93 15.42 14.11
CA VAL A 98 2.71 16.71 14.78
C VAL A 98 1.68 16.52 15.90
N GLY A 99 2.17 16.29 17.12
CA GLY A 99 1.33 16.10 18.29
C GLY A 99 0.38 14.91 18.16
N THR A 100 -0.87 15.10 18.55
CA THR A 100 -1.97 14.14 18.44
C THR A 100 -2.86 14.36 17.20
N THR A 101 -2.44 15.23 16.28
CA THR A 101 -3.18 15.55 15.06
C THR A 101 -2.93 14.50 13.96
N ASN A 102 -3.72 14.55 12.87
CA ASN A 102 -3.42 13.81 11.64
C ASN A 102 -2.49 14.58 10.68
N VAL A 103 -1.79 15.60 11.17
CA VAL A 103 -0.80 16.35 10.39
C VAL A 103 0.48 15.54 10.30
N GLN A 104 0.75 15.00 9.14
CA GLN A 104 1.92 14.18 8.90
C GLN A 104 3.22 14.99 8.87
N LYS A 105 3.20 16.18 8.25
CA LYS A 105 4.36 17.05 8.15
C LYS A 105 3.93 18.50 7.91
N ARG A 106 4.64 19.43 8.54
CA ARG A 106 4.60 20.85 8.19
C ARG A 106 5.85 21.21 7.40
N VAL A 107 5.64 21.89 6.27
CA VAL A 107 6.73 22.43 5.45
C VAL A 107 6.56 23.94 5.41
N PHE A 108 7.60 24.67 5.78
CA PHE A 108 7.67 26.10 5.62
C PHE A 108 8.81 26.42 4.66
N GLN A 109 8.50 27.18 3.62
CA GLN A 109 9.48 27.64 2.63
C GLN A 109 9.25 29.12 2.37
N GLU A 110 10.31 29.89 2.35
CA GLU A 110 10.27 31.31 2.06
C GLU A 110 11.32 31.63 1.00
N PHE A 111 10.92 32.31 -0.03
CA PHE A 111 11.77 32.70 -1.16
C PHE A 111 11.59 34.19 -1.46
N GLY A 112 12.71 34.88 -1.72
CA GLY A 112 12.71 36.29 -2.06
C GLY A 112 12.52 37.21 -0.88
N ASP A 113 12.30 38.47 -1.19
CA ASP A 113 12.12 39.55 -0.20
C ASP A 113 10.62 39.85 -0.01
N ARG A 114 10.11 39.56 1.17
CA ARG A 114 8.71 39.81 1.54
C ARG A 114 8.34 41.30 1.57
N SER A 115 9.30 42.18 1.74
CA SER A 115 9.05 43.62 1.75
C SER A 115 8.52 44.12 0.41
N LEU A 116 8.87 43.46 -0.69
CA LEU A 116 8.42 43.80 -2.04
C LEU A 116 6.92 43.58 -2.27
N VAL A 117 6.27 42.78 -1.42
CA VAL A 117 4.83 42.45 -1.49
C VAL A 117 4.06 42.95 -0.26
N ALA A 118 4.71 43.73 0.61
CA ALA A 118 4.09 44.22 1.84
C ALA A 118 2.93 45.21 1.60
N ASP A 119 3.00 45.97 0.49
CA ASP A 119 1.97 46.96 0.09
C ASP A 119 1.58 46.75 -1.37
N PRO A 120 0.80 45.68 -1.69
CA PRO A 120 0.44 45.36 -3.06
C PRO A 120 -0.62 46.36 -3.58
N THR A 121 -0.45 46.85 -4.83
CA THR A 121 -1.44 47.69 -5.51
C THR A 121 -2.76 46.97 -5.81
N ALA A 122 -2.73 45.64 -5.84
CA ALA A 122 -3.91 44.80 -5.97
C ALA A 122 -3.69 43.48 -5.25
N SER A 123 -4.72 42.98 -4.59
CA SER A 123 -4.71 41.65 -3.96
C SER A 123 -5.99 40.88 -4.30
N SER A 124 -5.88 39.57 -4.38
CA SER A 124 -7.03 38.70 -4.57
C SER A 124 -6.92 37.54 -3.59
N HIS A 125 -8.03 37.17 -2.98
CA HIS A 125 -8.15 36.07 -2.07
C HIS A 125 -9.19 35.09 -2.59
N GLY A 126 -8.89 33.79 -2.49
CA GLY A 126 -9.81 32.75 -2.90
C GLY A 126 -9.67 31.49 -2.04
N LYS A 127 -10.74 30.73 -1.98
CA LYS A 127 -10.78 29.40 -1.34
C LYS A 127 -11.25 28.40 -2.39
N TRP A 128 -10.44 27.39 -2.62
CA TRP A 128 -10.71 26.39 -3.65
C TRP A 128 -10.85 25.02 -3.00
N ARG A 129 -11.76 24.23 -3.54
CA ARG A 129 -11.94 22.82 -3.19
C ARG A 129 -11.92 21.98 -4.47
N MET A 130 -11.18 20.89 -4.46
CA MET A 130 -11.18 19.87 -5.49
C MET A 130 -11.61 18.55 -4.86
N GLU A 131 -12.50 17.84 -5.55
CA GLU A 131 -12.87 16.49 -5.17
C GLU A 131 -11.85 15.49 -5.71
N GLY A 132 -11.74 14.32 -5.07
CA GLY A 132 -10.92 13.22 -5.57
C GLY A 132 -11.47 12.67 -6.88
N VAL A 133 -10.59 12.32 -7.80
CA VAL A 133 -10.94 11.74 -9.11
C VAL A 133 -10.23 10.41 -9.28
N HIS A 134 -10.97 9.38 -9.70
CA HIS A 134 -10.41 8.09 -10.04
C HIS A 134 -9.68 8.15 -11.40
N HIS A 135 -8.54 7.47 -11.52
CA HIS A 135 -7.71 7.48 -12.74
C HIS A 135 -8.40 6.88 -13.96
N GLY A 136 -9.27 5.90 -13.76
CA GLY A 136 -10.09 5.30 -14.81
C GLY A 136 -9.30 4.53 -15.89
N PHE A 137 -8.15 3.95 -15.55
CA PHE A 137 -7.44 3.06 -16.47
C PHE A 137 -8.24 1.77 -16.69
N THR A 138 -8.27 1.30 -17.94
CA THR A 138 -9.08 0.14 -18.34
C THR A 138 -8.47 -1.20 -17.88
N GLU A 139 -7.14 -1.30 -17.87
CA GLU A 139 -6.44 -2.47 -17.38
C GLU A 139 -6.38 -2.45 -15.85
N PRO A 140 -7.01 -3.39 -15.13
CA PRO A 140 -6.90 -3.47 -13.67
C PRO A 140 -5.47 -3.81 -13.25
N HIS A 141 -5.19 -3.69 -11.96
CA HIS A 141 -3.94 -4.19 -11.41
C HIS A 141 -3.88 -5.72 -11.51
N ALA A 142 -2.73 -6.22 -11.91
CA ALA A 142 -2.44 -7.65 -11.93
C ALA A 142 -0.96 -7.87 -11.68
N VAL A 143 -0.60 -9.00 -11.09
CA VAL A 143 0.78 -9.34 -10.82
C VAL A 143 1.00 -10.85 -10.89
N VAL A 144 2.17 -11.26 -11.35
CA VAL A 144 2.64 -12.64 -11.28
C VAL A 144 3.96 -12.66 -10.54
N ALA A 145 4.04 -13.44 -9.48
CA ALA A 145 5.25 -13.66 -8.69
C ALA A 145 5.76 -15.09 -8.89
N HIS A 146 7.06 -15.21 -9.07
CA HIS A 146 7.75 -16.50 -9.19
C HIS A 146 9.08 -16.47 -8.45
N TRP A 147 9.27 -17.38 -7.50
CA TRP A 147 10.56 -17.63 -6.89
C TRP A 147 11.26 -18.78 -7.62
N ASP A 148 12.45 -18.52 -8.12
CA ASP A 148 13.26 -19.57 -8.72
C ASP A 148 13.92 -20.46 -7.65
N PRO A 149 14.41 -21.66 -8.02
CA PRO A 149 15.09 -22.56 -7.06
C PRO A 149 16.35 -21.96 -6.41
N ASN A 150 16.90 -20.88 -6.94
CA ASN A 150 18.06 -20.18 -6.37
C ASN A 150 17.66 -19.05 -5.41
N GLY A 151 16.38 -18.93 -5.07
CA GLY A 151 15.86 -17.92 -4.16
C GLY A 151 15.79 -16.53 -4.77
N ARG A 152 15.61 -16.41 -6.10
CA ARG A 152 15.40 -15.12 -6.77
C ARG A 152 13.92 -14.92 -7.10
N LEU A 153 13.42 -13.76 -6.76
CA LEU A 153 12.07 -13.33 -7.10
C LEU A 153 12.02 -12.71 -8.51
N GLN A 154 11.14 -13.21 -9.34
CA GLN A 154 10.72 -12.57 -10.59
C GLN A 154 9.27 -12.09 -10.41
N LEU A 155 9.06 -10.79 -10.51
CA LEU A 155 7.74 -10.18 -10.38
C LEU A 155 7.37 -9.50 -11.70
N TYR A 156 6.28 -9.94 -12.32
CA TYR A 156 5.73 -9.36 -13.54
C TYR A 156 4.55 -8.47 -13.17
N THR A 157 4.62 -7.18 -13.50
CA THR A 157 3.58 -6.21 -13.12
C THR A 157 3.49 -5.06 -14.12
N PRO A 158 2.29 -4.52 -14.41
CA PRO A 158 2.12 -3.34 -15.28
C PRO A 158 2.43 -2.03 -14.53
N GLN A 159 3.57 -1.99 -13.86
CA GLN A 159 4.07 -0.85 -13.09
C GLN A 159 4.61 0.27 -13.98
N GLN A 160 4.24 1.53 -13.71
CA GLN A 160 4.81 2.69 -14.38
C GLN A 160 6.26 2.96 -13.92
N VAL A 161 6.55 2.70 -12.64
CA VAL A 161 7.86 2.93 -12.01
C VAL A 161 8.36 1.67 -11.31
N PRO A 162 8.83 0.64 -12.05
CA PRO A 162 9.22 -0.66 -11.50
C PRO A 162 10.30 -0.58 -10.41
N HIS A 163 11.13 0.47 -10.42
CA HIS A 163 12.15 0.68 -9.40
C HIS A 163 11.58 1.01 -8.01
N TYR A 164 10.38 1.58 -7.94
CA TYR A 164 9.71 1.80 -6.65
C TYR A 164 9.22 0.48 -6.07
N ALA A 165 8.56 -0.35 -6.89
CA ALA A 165 8.16 -1.70 -6.49
C ALA A 165 9.38 -2.55 -6.08
N HIS A 166 10.48 -2.48 -6.84
CA HIS A 166 11.72 -3.19 -6.52
C HIS A 166 12.26 -2.87 -5.11
N ARG A 167 12.33 -1.58 -4.77
CA ARG A 167 12.78 -1.15 -3.44
C ARG A 167 11.81 -1.56 -2.33
N ALA A 168 10.51 -1.40 -2.56
CA ALA A 168 9.50 -1.76 -1.59
C ALA A 168 9.51 -3.27 -1.30
N LEU A 169 9.56 -4.09 -2.34
CA LEU A 169 9.69 -5.55 -2.21
C LEU A 169 10.92 -5.95 -1.39
N SER A 170 12.08 -5.34 -1.68
CA SER A 170 13.29 -5.62 -0.91
C SER A 170 13.13 -5.30 0.57
N THR A 171 12.44 -4.22 0.90
CA THR A 171 12.21 -3.81 2.29
C THR A 171 11.19 -4.71 2.97
N VAL A 172 10.05 -4.98 2.32
CA VAL A 172 8.94 -5.73 2.91
C VAL A 172 9.29 -7.21 3.08
N LEU A 173 9.94 -7.80 2.08
CA LEU A 173 10.31 -9.21 2.07
C LEU A 173 11.65 -9.50 2.77
N GLU A 174 12.40 -8.48 3.16
CA GLU A 174 13.77 -8.59 3.71
C GLU A 174 14.73 -9.32 2.78
N VAL A 175 14.53 -9.19 1.47
CA VAL A 175 15.33 -9.85 0.44
C VAL A 175 16.26 -8.82 -0.22
N PRO A 176 17.55 -9.13 -0.41
CA PRO A 176 18.48 -8.23 -1.08
C PRO A 176 18.01 -7.86 -2.50
N MET A 177 18.12 -6.58 -2.86
CA MET A 177 17.66 -6.07 -4.16
C MET A 177 18.18 -6.87 -5.36
N HIS A 178 19.40 -7.37 -5.31
CA HIS A 178 19.98 -8.15 -6.41
C HIS A 178 19.33 -9.54 -6.61
N GLN A 179 18.50 -9.98 -5.65
CA GLN A 179 17.73 -11.22 -5.76
C GLN A 179 16.29 -10.97 -6.27
N ILE A 180 15.92 -9.72 -6.51
CA ILE A 180 14.59 -9.35 -6.99
C ILE A 180 14.72 -8.79 -8.40
N ASN A 181 13.90 -9.28 -9.31
CA ASN A 181 13.76 -8.76 -10.66
C ASN A 181 12.31 -8.37 -10.91
N VAL A 182 12.06 -7.06 -11.04
CA VAL A 182 10.74 -6.54 -11.39
C VAL A 182 10.67 -6.33 -12.89
N ILE A 183 9.86 -7.12 -13.55
CA ILE A 183 9.68 -7.12 -15.00
C ILE A 183 8.41 -6.36 -15.34
N ARG A 184 8.58 -5.19 -15.94
CA ARG A 184 7.46 -4.40 -16.41
C ARG A 184 6.83 -5.04 -17.64
N THR A 185 5.56 -5.38 -17.53
CA THR A 185 4.72 -5.81 -18.64
C THR A 185 4.20 -4.60 -19.44
N PHE A 186 3.40 -4.82 -20.48
CA PHE A 186 2.67 -3.74 -21.13
C PHE A 186 1.72 -3.10 -20.13
N VAL A 187 1.59 -1.77 -20.17
CA VAL A 187 0.74 -1.01 -19.26
C VAL A 187 -0.46 -0.49 -20.03
N GLY A 188 -1.63 -1.05 -19.75
CA GLY A 188 -2.92 -0.71 -20.35
C GLY A 188 -3.57 0.53 -19.73
N GLY A 189 -2.78 1.59 -19.53
CA GLY A 189 -3.15 2.83 -18.86
C GLY A 189 -2.73 2.81 -17.39
N GLY A 190 -2.43 4.01 -16.86
CA GLY A 190 -2.01 4.17 -15.45
C GLY A 190 -2.30 5.57 -14.93
N PHE A 191 -1.98 6.61 -15.72
CA PHE A 191 -2.24 8.03 -15.39
C PHE A 191 -1.75 8.45 -14.01
N GLY A 192 -0.64 7.83 -13.54
CA GLY A 192 -0.11 7.97 -12.20
C GLY A 192 -0.62 6.90 -11.21
N GLY A 193 -1.75 6.26 -11.45
CA GLY A 193 -2.35 5.26 -10.58
C GLY A 193 -1.62 3.91 -10.51
N LYS A 194 -0.58 3.71 -11.33
CA LYS A 194 0.30 2.55 -11.27
C LYS A 194 1.76 2.96 -11.04
N SER A 195 1.99 4.11 -10.39
CA SER A 195 3.34 4.61 -10.14
C SER A 195 3.91 4.17 -8.80
N ASP A 196 3.06 4.04 -7.81
CA ASP A 196 3.47 3.61 -6.48
C ASP A 196 3.55 2.08 -6.38
N PRO A 197 4.39 1.52 -5.50
CA PRO A 197 4.30 0.12 -5.15
C PRO A 197 3.00 -0.13 -4.39
N PHE A 198 2.30 -1.19 -4.74
CA PHE A 198 1.02 -1.51 -4.11
C PHE A 198 1.09 -2.80 -3.29
N PRO A 199 0.27 -2.91 -2.25
CA PRO A 199 0.20 -4.10 -1.40
C PRO A 199 0.02 -5.42 -2.15
N HIS A 200 -0.76 -5.45 -3.23
CA HIS A 200 -0.98 -6.68 -4.01
C HIS A 200 0.31 -7.28 -4.62
N GLU A 201 1.31 -6.43 -4.93
CA GLU A 201 2.61 -6.89 -5.44
C GLU A 201 3.39 -7.65 -4.36
N MET A 202 3.34 -7.17 -3.12
CA MET A 202 3.94 -7.84 -1.97
C MET A 202 3.15 -9.09 -1.59
N CYS A 203 1.82 -8.99 -1.52
CA CYS A 203 0.95 -10.12 -1.22
C CYS A 203 1.06 -11.27 -2.21
N ALA A 204 1.36 -11.00 -3.49
CA ALA A 204 1.66 -12.06 -4.44
C ALA A 204 2.99 -12.75 -4.13
N ALA A 205 3.99 -12.01 -3.69
CA ALA A 205 5.33 -12.53 -3.46
C ALA A 205 5.47 -13.29 -2.13
N ILE A 206 4.74 -12.90 -1.07
CA ILE A 206 4.85 -13.46 0.27
C ILE A 206 4.45 -14.96 0.30
N PRO A 207 3.22 -15.36 -0.10
CA PRO A 207 2.85 -16.77 -0.04
C PRO A 207 3.68 -17.66 -0.95
N VAL A 208 4.16 -17.15 -2.09
CA VAL A 208 5.00 -17.90 -3.02
C VAL A 208 6.36 -18.23 -2.39
N SER A 209 6.88 -17.37 -1.52
CA SER A 209 8.12 -17.65 -0.78
C SER A 209 8.02 -18.89 0.11
N TYR A 210 6.82 -19.22 0.61
CA TYR A 210 6.56 -20.39 1.43
C TYR A 210 6.33 -21.67 0.60
N THR A 211 5.84 -21.52 -0.62
CA THR A 211 5.38 -22.65 -1.43
C THR A 211 6.30 -23.00 -2.58
N HIS A 212 7.23 -22.13 -2.96
CA HIS A 212 8.07 -22.24 -4.18
C HIS A 212 7.25 -22.39 -5.47
N LEU A 213 6.01 -21.90 -5.48
CA LEU A 213 5.11 -21.94 -6.62
C LEU A 213 5.16 -20.63 -7.43
N THR A 214 4.65 -20.69 -8.66
CA THR A 214 4.34 -19.50 -9.45
C THR A 214 2.86 -19.20 -9.28
N LEU A 215 2.52 -18.02 -8.76
CA LEU A 215 1.14 -17.61 -8.56
C LEU A 215 0.81 -16.38 -9.39
N PRO A 216 -0.18 -16.45 -10.28
CA PRO A 216 -0.85 -15.26 -10.80
C PRO A 216 -1.79 -14.70 -9.72
N THR A 217 -1.73 -13.40 -9.50
CA THR A 217 -2.65 -12.72 -8.59
C THR A 217 -3.51 -11.76 -9.39
N ILE A 218 -4.81 -11.93 -9.30
CA ILE A 218 -5.81 -11.01 -9.83
C ILE A 218 -6.37 -10.25 -8.63
N VAL A 219 -6.30 -8.93 -8.69
CA VAL A 219 -6.94 -8.07 -7.68
C VAL A 219 -8.30 -7.67 -8.22
N SER A 220 -9.33 -8.13 -7.57
CA SER A 220 -10.73 -7.77 -7.85
C SER A 220 -11.18 -6.60 -6.99
#